data_dfd32a5a1260db2c10e3df184643c026
#
_entry.id   dfd32a5a1260db2c10e3df184643c026
#
_cell.length_a   1.000
_cell.length_b   1.000
_cell.length_c   1.000
_cell.angle_alpha   90.00
_cell.angle_beta   90.00
_cell.angle_gamma   90.00
#
_symmetry.space_group_name_H-M   'P 1'
#
loop_
_entity.id
_entity.type
_entity.pdbx_description
1 polymer ?
#
loop_
_entity_poly.entity_id
_entity_poly.type
_entity_poly.pdbx_seq_one_letter_code
_entity_poly.pdbx_strand_id
1 'polypeptide(L)'
;MTEKVRQYMMEHHMVDKGDRIVLGVSGGADSVALLLMLSEVCREWNLTLHVVHVHHGIRKEAEQDVKAVRGLCERLEVPCYVFYDDVPELAKQEKMSEEEMGRICRYRHFAEVAQQVNAGTIAVAHHMDDQAETVLFHLIRGSQLAGMRGMLPVSEWKDVQSGSIYKMIRPFLDCRKEELTAYVARKQEAWNEDDTNRE
;
A
#
# COMPACT_ATOMS: atom_id res chain seq x y z
N MET A 1 3.58 11.12 15.25
CA MET A 1 3.08 10.09 14.35
C MET A 1 3.99 8.86 14.33
N THR A 2 5.27 8.98 14.04
CA THR A 2 6.20 7.83 13.92
C THR A 2 6.15 6.90 15.14
N GLU A 3 6.17 7.44 16.36
CA GLU A 3 6.12 6.64 17.59
C GLU A 3 4.76 5.91 17.75
N LYS A 4 3.63 6.57 17.44
CA LYS A 4 2.30 5.96 17.46
C LYS A 4 2.24 4.73 16.54
N VAL A 5 2.69 4.89 15.29
CA VAL A 5 2.69 3.81 14.30
C VAL A 5 3.65 2.69 14.68
N ARG A 6 4.83 3.05 15.18
CA ARG A 6 5.82 2.09 15.68
C ARG A 6 5.23 1.22 16.80
N GLN A 7 4.60 1.85 17.79
CA GLN A 7 3.94 1.13 18.88
C GLN A 7 2.84 0.21 18.34
N TYR A 8 2.00 0.71 17.43
CA TYR A 8 0.94 -0.08 16.79
C TYR A 8 1.49 -1.29 16.03
N MET A 9 2.59 -1.13 15.29
CA MET A 9 3.25 -2.23 14.61
C MET A 9 3.80 -3.28 15.58
N MET A 10 4.34 -2.86 16.73
CA MET A 10 4.84 -3.77 17.78
C MET A 10 3.70 -4.52 18.46
N GLU A 11 2.62 -3.83 18.85
CA GLU A 11 1.45 -4.43 19.51
C GLU A 11 0.78 -5.50 18.64
N HIS A 12 0.78 -5.29 17.32
CA HIS A 12 0.19 -6.23 16.36
C HIS A 12 1.19 -7.20 15.73
N HIS A 13 2.44 -7.24 16.17
CA HIS A 13 3.49 -8.13 15.65
C HIS A 13 3.58 -8.10 14.11
N MET A 14 3.54 -6.87 13.55
CA MET A 14 3.48 -6.68 12.10
C MET A 14 4.74 -7.11 11.37
N VAL A 15 5.89 -6.95 12.01
CA VAL A 15 7.20 -7.28 11.43
C VAL A 15 8.09 -7.96 12.46
N ASP A 16 8.98 -8.80 11.96
CA ASP A 16 10.07 -9.41 12.72
C ASP A 16 11.40 -8.82 12.25
N LYS A 17 12.40 -8.88 13.12
CA LYS A 17 13.74 -8.39 12.80
C LYS A 17 14.32 -9.17 11.61
N GLY A 18 14.73 -8.46 10.59
CA GLY A 18 15.30 -9.03 9.36
C GLY A 18 14.27 -9.31 8.26
N ASP A 19 13.01 -8.94 8.46
CA ASP A 19 11.98 -9.09 7.44
C ASP A 19 12.31 -8.32 6.15
N ARG A 20 11.95 -8.95 5.03
CA ARG A 20 11.86 -8.30 3.73
C ARG A 20 10.42 -7.95 3.45
N ILE A 21 10.18 -6.68 3.11
CA ILE A 21 8.84 -6.12 2.99
C ILE A 21 8.66 -5.54 1.60
N VAL A 22 7.61 -5.96 0.91
CA VAL A 22 7.16 -5.31 -0.32
C VAL A 22 6.13 -4.23 0.03
N LEU A 23 6.33 -3.02 -0.50
CA LEU A 23 5.49 -1.84 -0.26
C LEU A 23 4.78 -1.42 -1.54
N GLY A 24 3.47 -1.25 -1.50
CA GLY A 24 2.74 -0.58 -2.58
C GLY A 24 2.83 0.93 -2.43
N VAL A 25 3.44 1.61 -3.39
CA VAL A 25 3.58 3.07 -3.40
C VAL A 25 2.98 3.65 -4.68
N SER A 26 1.81 4.28 -4.57
CA SER A 26 1.10 4.89 -5.71
C SER A 26 1.59 6.29 -6.06
N GLY A 27 2.27 6.98 -5.15
CA GLY A 27 2.63 8.39 -5.25
C GLY A 27 1.70 9.33 -4.48
N GLY A 28 0.55 8.85 -4.02
CA GLY A 28 -0.33 9.60 -3.12
C GLY A 28 0.23 9.70 -1.70
N ALA A 29 -0.27 10.67 -0.92
CA ALA A 29 0.23 11.02 0.40
C ALA A 29 0.38 9.83 1.36
N ASP A 30 -0.63 8.94 1.39
CA ASP A 30 -0.67 7.81 2.32
C ASP A 30 0.44 6.79 2.02
N SER A 31 0.65 6.48 0.73
CA SER A 31 1.67 5.54 0.27
C SER A 31 3.10 6.11 0.42
N VAL A 32 3.26 7.41 0.19
CA VAL A 32 4.51 8.14 0.44
C VAL A 32 4.81 8.16 1.94
N ALA A 33 3.79 8.43 2.78
CA ALA A 33 3.94 8.37 4.24
C ALA A 33 4.41 6.98 4.71
N LEU A 34 3.86 5.90 4.11
CA LEU A 34 4.24 4.53 4.45
C LEU A 34 5.71 4.25 4.15
N LEU A 35 6.17 4.65 2.95
CA LEU A 35 7.58 4.49 2.55
C LEU A 35 8.52 5.26 3.48
N LEU A 36 8.23 6.54 3.74
CA LEU A 36 9.03 7.38 4.63
C LEU A 36 9.12 6.79 6.04
N MET A 37 7.98 6.41 6.59
CA MET A 37 7.89 5.91 7.95
C MET A 37 8.61 4.58 8.13
N LEU A 38 8.42 3.63 7.20
CA LEU A 38 9.12 2.34 7.26
C LEU A 38 10.63 2.51 7.04
N SER A 39 11.05 3.48 6.21
CA SER A 39 12.46 3.79 6.03
C SER A 39 13.12 4.33 7.31
N GLU A 40 12.37 5.07 8.15
CA GLU A 40 12.88 5.54 9.45
C GLU A 40 13.16 4.39 10.43
N VAL A 41 12.30 3.37 10.46
CA VAL A 41 12.44 2.24 11.39
C VAL A 41 13.29 1.09 10.81
N CYS A 42 13.56 1.13 9.51
CA CYS A 42 14.23 0.07 8.76
C CYS A 42 15.57 -0.35 9.37
N ARG A 43 16.41 0.61 9.73
CA ARG A 43 17.75 0.34 10.30
C ARG A 43 17.68 -0.31 11.68
N GLU A 44 16.78 0.17 12.52
CA GLU A 44 16.65 -0.32 13.90
C GLU A 44 16.12 -1.76 13.93
N TRP A 45 15.15 -2.05 13.08
CA TRP A 45 14.54 -3.39 13.01
C TRP A 45 15.21 -4.30 11.98
N ASN A 46 16.29 -3.82 11.34
CA ASN A 46 17.01 -4.55 10.29
C ASN A 46 16.09 -5.04 9.17
N LEU A 47 15.15 -4.21 8.74
CA LEU A 47 14.24 -4.53 7.65
C LEU A 47 14.89 -4.26 6.31
N THR A 48 14.42 -4.95 5.28
CA THR A 48 14.75 -4.65 3.88
C THR A 48 13.46 -4.31 3.14
N LEU A 49 13.42 -3.11 2.53
CA LEU A 49 12.24 -2.59 1.84
C LEU A 49 12.39 -2.75 0.33
N HIS A 50 11.29 -3.07 -0.34
CA HIS A 50 11.17 -3.16 -1.79
C HIS A 50 9.89 -2.47 -2.23
N VAL A 51 10.00 -1.40 -3.02
CA VAL A 51 8.84 -0.63 -3.48
C VAL A 51 8.32 -1.18 -4.79
N VAL A 52 7.01 -1.36 -4.86
CA VAL A 52 6.27 -1.65 -6.09
C VAL A 52 5.39 -0.44 -6.42
N HIS A 53 5.60 0.11 -7.61
CA HIS A 53 4.76 1.14 -8.20
C HIS A 53 4.12 0.60 -9.48
N VAL A 54 2.80 0.73 -9.61
CA VAL A 54 2.07 0.28 -10.79
C VAL A 54 1.46 1.49 -11.49
N HIS A 55 1.89 1.71 -12.73
CA HIS A 55 1.30 2.67 -13.65
C HIS A 55 0.10 2.02 -14.34
N HIS A 56 -1.11 2.52 -14.04
CA HIS A 56 -2.35 1.87 -14.49
C HIS A 56 -2.82 2.26 -15.89
N GLY A 57 -2.11 3.12 -16.61
CA GLY A 57 -2.48 3.58 -17.95
C GLY A 57 -3.69 4.51 -18.01
N ILE A 58 -4.26 4.91 -16.87
CA ILE A 58 -5.51 5.67 -16.79
C ILE A 58 -5.29 7.18 -17.01
N ARG A 59 -4.18 7.74 -16.51
CA ARG A 59 -3.91 9.18 -16.49
C ARG A 59 -2.66 9.52 -17.30
N LYS A 60 -2.67 10.67 -17.99
CA LYS A 60 -1.48 11.19 -18.69
C LYS A 60 -0.37 11.63 -17.73
N GLU A 61 -0.75 12.07 -16.54
CA GLU A 61 0.15 12.53 -15.48
C GLU A 61 0.85 11.38 -14.73
N ALA A 62 0.43 10.13 -14.92
CA ALA A 62 0.98 8.98 -14.21
C ALA A 62 2.50 8.75 -14.43
N GLU A 63 3.06 9.27 -15.54
CA GLU A 63 4.51 9.31 -15.73
C GLU A 63 5.24 10.24 -14.75
N GLN A 64 4.56 11.28 -14.25
CA GLN A 64 5.12 12.16 -13.23
C GLN A 64 5.17 11.43 -11.88
N ASP A 65 4.15 10.59 -11.60
CA ASP A 65 4.10 9.73 -10.42
C ASP A 65 5.26 8.76 -10.41
N VAL A 66 5.51 8.08 -11.54
CA VAL A 66 6.66 7.17 -11.69
C VAL A 66 7.97 7.88 -11.38
N LYS A 67 8.17 9.10 -11.93
CA LYS A 67 9.40 9.88 -11.68
C LYS A 67 9.53 10.30 -10.21
N ALA A 68 8.44 10.75 -9.61
CA ALA A 68 8.43 11.16 -8.21
C ALA A 68 8.74 9.99 -7.27
N VAL A 69 8.07 8.84 -7.46
CA VAL A 69 8.30 7.63 -6.66
C VAL A 69 9.72 7.10 -6.84
N ARG A 70 10.23 7.02 -8.07
CA ARG A 70 11.62 6.61 -8.31
C ARG A 70 12.62 7.54 -7.64
N GLY A 71 12.46 8.86 -7.78
CA GLY A 71 13.35 9.84 -7.16
C GLY A 71 13.32 9.77 -5.63
N LEU A 72 12.16 9.49 -5.03
CA LEU A 72 12.06 9.27 -3.58
C LEU A 72 12.78 7.98 -3.18
N CYS A 73 12.57 6.89 -3.89
CA CYS A 73 13.23 5.61 -3.62
C CYS A 73 14.76 5.70 -3.77
N GLU A 74 15.26 6.42 -4.77
CA GLU A 74 16.71 6.68 -4.95
C GLU A 74 17.29 7.42 -3.75
N ARG A 75 16.62 8.49 -3.27
CA ARG A 75 17.07 9.25 -2.07
C ARG A 75 17.06 8.42 -0.80
N LEU A 76 16.13 7.47 -0.68
CA LEU A 76 16.01 6.57 0.48
C LEU A 76 16.84 5.29 0.33
N GLU A 77 17.52 5.10 -0.80
CA GLU A 77 18.30 3.90 -1.12
C GLU A 77 17.44 2.61 -1.08
N VAL A 78 16.15 2.72 -1.49
CA VAL A 78 15.20 1.60 -1.52
C VAL A 78 14.99 1.13 -2.97
N PRO A 79 15.15 -0.17 -3.28
CA PRO A 79 14.83 -0.70 -4.61
C PRO A 79 13.38 -0.43 -5.02
N CYS A 80 13.20 0.06 -6.26
CA CYS A 80 11.90 0.40 -6.83
C CYS A 80 11.63 -0.40 -8.10
N TYR A 81 10.53 -1.14 -8.10
CA TYR A 81 10.03 -1.93 -9.23
C TYR A 81 8.82 -1.22 -9.81
N VAL A 82 8.89 -0.85 -11.07
CA VAL A 82 7.81 -0.14 -11.77
C VAL A 82 7.21 -1.03 -12.84
N PHE A 83 5.90 -1.18 -12.79
CA PHE A 83 5.12 -1.96 -13.75
C PHE A 83 4.16 -1.05 -14.49
N TYR A 84 3.86 -1.42 -15.74
CA TYR A 84 2.94 -0.70 -16.62
C TYR A 84 1.84 -1.66 -17.06
N ASP A 85 0.61 -1.40 -16.61
CA ASP A 85 -0.58 -2.16 -17.01
C ASP A 85 -1.56 -1.23 -17.74
N ASP A 86 -2.16 -1.70 -18.80
CA ASP A 86 -3.31 -1.04 -19.43
C ASP A 86 -4.58 -1.52 -18.72
N VAL A 87 -4.82 -0.94 -17.54
CA VAL A 87 -5.96 -1.31 -16.69
C VAL A 87 -7.31 -1.11 -17.40
N PRO A 88 -7.57 -0.02 -18.14
CA PRO A 88 -8.80 0.14 -18.89
C PRO A 88 -9.07 -1.00 -19.90
N GLU A 89 -8.05 -1.39 -20.66
CA GLU A 89 -8.20 -2.47 -21.63
C GLU A 89 -8.40 -3.84 -20.93
N LEU A 90 -7.63 -4.12 -19.87
CA LEU A 90 -7.76 -5.34 -19.07
C LEU A 90 -9.15 -5.43 -18.40
N ALA A 91 -9.63 -4.33 -17.82
CA ALA A 91 -10.96 -4.27 -17.19
C ALA A 91 -12.08 -4.58 -18.20
N LYS A 92 -11.97 -4.04 -19.41
CA LYS A 92 -12.92 -4.30 -20.49
C LYS A 92 -12.91 -5.77 -20.93
N GLN A 93 -11.74 -6.38 -21.05
CA GLN A 93 -11.56 -7.79 -21.44
C GLN A 93 -12.18 -8.72 -20.38
N GLU A 94 -11.92 -8.46 -19.10
CA GLU A 94 -12.39 -9.27 -17.98
C GLU A 94 -13.80 -8.89 -17.48
N LYS A 95 -14.42 -7.85 -18.06
CA LYS A 95 -15.76 -7.33 -17.69
C LYS A 95 -15.85 -6.94 -16.21
N MET A 96 -14.82 -6.29 -15.71
CA MET A 96 -14.68 -5.78 -14.35
C MET A 96 -14.62 -4.24 -14.35
N SER A 97 -14.73 -3.62 -13.16
CA SER A 97 -14.43 -2.20 -13.00
C SER A 97 -12.91 -1.95 -13.10
N GLU A 98 -12.52 -0.75 -13.52
CA GLU A 98 -11.09 -0.36 -13.54
C GLU A 98 -10.48 -0.40 -12.14
N GLU A 99 -11.25 -0.06 -11.10
CA GLU A 99 -10.81 -0.12 -9.72
C GLU A 99 -10.47 -1.56 -9.30
N GLU A 100 -11.34 -2.51 -9.58
CA GLU A 100 -11.15 -3.93 -9.27
C GLU A 100 -9.97 -4.51 -10.06
N MET A 101 -9.89 -4.21 -11.36
CA MET A 101 -8.76 -4.64 -12.21
C MET A 101 -7.45 -4.02 -11.75
N GLY A 102 -7.42 -2.73 -11.44
CA GLY A 102 -6.23 -2.05 -10.90
C GLY A 102 -5.76 -2.66 -9.57
N ARG A 103 -6.71 -3.09 -8.72
CA ARG A 103 -6.40 -3.85 -7.50
C ARG A 103 -5.78 -5.20 -7.83
N ILE A 104 -6.34 -5.97 -8.77
CA ILE A 104 -5.80 -7.28 -9.20
C ILE A 104 -4.38 -7.13 -9.74
N CYS A 105 -4.15 -6.17 -10.64
CA CYS A 105 -2.83 -5.88 -11.21
C CYS A 105 -1.80 -5.57 -10.11
N ARG A 106 -2.17 -4.69 -9.19
CA ARG A 106 -1.31 -4.29 -8.06
C ARG A 106 -0.90 -5.49 -7.20
N TYR A 107 -1.84 -6.32 -6.81
CA TYR A 107 -1.56 -7.48 -5.96
C TYR A 107 -0.75 -8.56 -6.69
N ARG A 108 -0.98 -8.75 -8.00
CA ARG A 108 -0.16 -9.62 -8.85
C ARG A 108 1.31 -9.19 -8.81
N HIS A 109 1.60 -7.90 -9.00
CA HIS A 109 2.96 -7.38 -8.96
C HIS A 109 3.58 -7.40 -7.56
N PHE A 110 2.77 -7.26 -6.51
CA PHE A 110 3.26 -7.48 -5.14
C PHE A 110 3.76 -8.92 -4.96
N ALA A 111 3.01 -9.93 -5.42
CA ALA A 111 3.41 -11.32 -5.35
C ALA A 111 4.67 -11.60 -6.18
N GLU A 112 4.73 -11.07 -7.39
CA GLU A 112 5.87 -11.22 -8.30
C GLU A 112 7.17 -10.71 -7.65
N VAL A 113 7.17 -9.48 -7.14
CA VAL A 113 8.34 -8.91 -6.46
C VAL A 113 8.62 -9.65 -5.15
N ALA A 114 7.61 -9.97 -4.35
CA ALA A 114 7.80 -10.70 -3.10
C ALA A 114 8.47 -12.05 -3.32
N GLN A 115 8.09 -12.78 -4.35
CA GLN A 115 8.73 -14.02 -4.75
C GLN A 115 10.18 -13.78 -5.20
N GLN A 116 10.43 -12.79 -6.06
CA GLN A 116 11.75 -12.46 -6.59
C GLN A 116 12.75 -12.12 -5.47
N VAL A 117 12.31 -11.37 -4.45
CA VAL A 117 13.18 -10.92 -3.35
C VAL A 117 13.06 -11.78 -2.10
N ASN A 118 12.30 -12.88 -2.14
CA ASN A 118 12.00 -13.76 -1.01
C ASN A 118 11.46 -12.98 0.20
N ALA A 119 10.47 -12.11 -0.04
CA ALA A 119 9.76 -11.37 0.99
C ALA A 119 8.50 -12.13 1.42
N GLY A 120 8.28 -12.26 2.72
CA GLY A 120 7.06 -12.88 3.28
C GLY A 120 5.98 -11.86 3.63
N THR A 121 6.32 -10.56 3.62
CA THR A 121 5.45 -9.49 4.12
C THR A 121 5.17 -8.44 3.04
N ILE A 122 3.89 -8.04 2.92
CA ILE A 122 3.42 -6.98 2.05
C ILE A 122 2.80 -5.89 2.92
N ALA A 123 3.22 -4.64 2.76
CA ALA A 123 2.68 -3.50 3.48
C ALA A 123 1.85 -2.60 2.55
N VAL A 124 0.68 -2.19 3.03
CA VAL A 124 -0.24 -1.29 2.33
C VAL A 124 -0.65 -0.14 3.23
N ALA A 125 -0.91 1.03 2.63
CA ALA A 125 -1.13 2.29 3.33
C ALA A 125 -2.59 2.55 3.73
N HIS A 126 -3.40 1.48 3.94
CA HIS A 126 -4.77 1.66 4.41
C HIS A 126 -4.77 2.32 5.80
N HIS A 127 -5.68 3.28 5.99
CA HIS A 127 -5.79 4.11 7.19
C HIS A 127 -7.18 4.02 7.84
N MET A 128 -7.41 4.80 8.90
CA MET A 128 -8.65 4.75 9.68
C MET A 128 -9.89 5.13 8.86
N ASP A 129 -9.75 6.07 7.91
CA ASP A 129 -10.88 6.50 7.09
C ASP A 129 -11.28 5.39 6.10
N ASP A 130 -10.32 4.66 5.49
CA ASP A 130 -10.59 3.45 4.67
C ASP A 130 -11.29 2.36 5.50
N GLN A 131 -10.91 2.24 6.77
CA GLN A 131 -11.56 1.32 7.69
C GLN A 131 -13.04 1.67 7.89
N ALA A 132 -13.33 2.96 8.12
CA ALA A 132 -14.70 3.45 8.28
C ALA A 132 -15.53 3.21 7.01
N GLU A 133 -14.98 3.52 5.84
CA GLU A 133 -15.62 3.26 4.55
C GLU A 133 -15.91 1.75 4.35
N THR A 134 -14.95 0.89 4.66
CA THR A 134 -15.11 -0.56 4.56
C THR A 134 -16.23 -1.07 5.45
N VAL A 135 -16.30 -0.61 6.71
CA VAL A 135 -17.36 -1.00 7.65
C VAL A 135 -18.72 -0.49 7.20
N LEU A 136 -18.82 0.77 6.74
CA LEU A 136 -20.07 1.34 6.21
C LEU A 136 -20.55 0.58 4.98
N PHE A 137 -19.65 0.26 4.06
CA PHE A 137 -19.97 -0.52 2.86
C PHE A 137 -20.55 -1.90 3.21
N HIS A 138 -19.96 -2.59 4.17
CA HIS A 138 -20.47 -3.88 4.65
C HIS A 138 -21.84 -3.75 5.35
N LEU A 139 -22.06 -2.69 6.12
CA LEU A 139 -23.36 -2.40 6.74
C LEU A 139 -24.46 -2.18 5.70
N ILE A 140 -24.19 -1.35 4.68
CA ILE A 140 -25.17 -1.04 3.62
C ILE A 140 -25.52 -2.30 2.81
N ARG A 141 -24.56 -3.19 2.59
CA ARG A 141 -24.78 -4.47 1.86
C ARG A 141 -25.43 -5.56 2.72
N GLY A 142 -25.77 -5.29 3.97
CA GLY A 142 -26.42 -6.26 4.85
C GLY A 142 -25.55 -7.45 5.24
N SER A 143 -24.22 -7.23 5.27
CA SER A 143 -23.27 -8.27 5.68
C SER A 143 -23.53 -8.72 7.11
N GLN A 144 -23.41 -10.04 7.38
CA GLN A 144 -23.48 -10.58 8.73
C GLN A 144 -22.37 -10.00 9.62
N LEU A 145 -22.48 -10.15 10.95
CA LEU A 145 -21.53 -9.63 11.95
C LEU A 145 -20.03 -9.84 11.61
N ALA A 146 -19.69 -10.91 10.91
CA ALA A 146 -18.32 -11.18 10.44
C ALA A 146 -17.83 -10.14 9.42
N GLY A 147 -18.70 -9.59 8.57
CA GLY A 147 -18.36 -8.54 7.60
C GLY A 147 -18.18 -7.16 8.23
N MET A 148 -18.78 -6.93 9.42
CA MET A 148 -18.65 -5.66 10.16
C MET A 148 -17.28 -5.49 10.84
N ARG A 149 -16.43 -6.50 10.81
CA ARG A 149 -15.11 -6.48 11.47
C ARG A 149 -14.12 -5.51 10.80
N GLY A 150 -14.38 -5.10 9.57
CA GLY A 150 -13.48 -4.26 8.79
C GLY A 150 -12.15 -4.95 8.44
N MET A 151 -11.14 -4.15 8.12
CA MET A 151 -9.79 -4.63 7.83
C MET A 151 -9.03 -4.98 9.10
N LEU A 152 -8.23 -6.04 9.08
CA LEU A 152 -7.35 -6.40 10.19
C LEU A 152 -5.98 -5.72 10.03
N PRO A 153 -5.33 -5.33 11.15
CA PRO A 153 -3.96 -4.81 11.16
C PRO A 153 -2.97 -5.73 10.47
N VAL A 154 -3.12 -7.03 10.71
CA VAL A 154 -2.39 -8.12 10.06
C VAL A 154 -3.40 -9.13 9.53
N SER A 155 -3.20 -9.57 8.30
CA SER A 155 -4.00 -10.62 7.67
C SER A 155 -3.13 -11.46 6.75
N GLU A 156 -3.57 -12.68 6.45
CA GLU A 156 -2.98 -13.47 5.39
C GLU A 156 -3.62 -13.09 4.05
N TRP A 157 -2.81 -13.03 3.02
CA TRP A 157 -3.27 -12.91 1.65
C TRP A 157 -2.63 -14.03 0.81
N LYS A 158 -3.50 -14.79 0.13
CA LYS A 158 -3.08 -15.88 -0.75
C LYS A 158 -3.08 -15.40 -2.18
N ASP A 159 -1.93 -15.48 -2.83
CA ASP A 159 -1.83 -15.28 -4.27
C ASP A 159 -2.48 -16.45 -5.01
N VAL A 160 -3.46 -16.13 -5.87
CA VAL A 160 -4.23 -17.14 -6.59
C VAL A 160 -3.39 -17.87 -7.65
N GLN A 161 -2.39 -17.17 -8.23
CA GLN A 161 -1.58 -17.71 -9.31
C GLN A 161 -0.51 -18.67 -8.79
N SER A 162 0.27 -18.25 -7.79
CA SER A 162 1.35 -19.07 -7.24
C SER A 162 0.90 -19.98 -6.10
N GLY A 163 -0.25 -19.69 -5.47
CA GLY A 163 -0.69 -20.33 -4.26
C GLY A 163 0.07 -19.92 -2.99
N SER A 164 1.04 -19.01 -3.13
CA SER A 164 1.84 -18.50 -2.01
C SER A 164 1.00 -17.69 -1.04
N ILE A 165 1.31 -17.75 0.26
CA ILE A 165 0.65 -16.99 1.31
C ILE A 165 1.62 -15.93 1.83
N TYR A 166 1.16 -14.69 1.88
CA TYR A 166 1.92 -13.53 2.35
C TYR A 166 1.24 -12.91 3.56
N LYS A 167 2.03 -12.46 4.53
CA LYS A 167 1.57 -11.61 5.63
C LYS A 167 1.31 -10.20 5.10
N MET A 168 0.07 -9.74 5.17
CA MET A 168 -0.31 -8.38 4.78
C MET A 168 -0.45 -7.50 6.01
N ILE A 169 0.29 -6.41 6.07
CA ILE A 169 0.29 -5.48 7.20
C ILE A 169 -0.26 -4.11 6.79
N ARG A 170 -0.92 -3.44 7.74
CA ARG A 170 -1.54 -2.12 7.58
C ARG A 170 -1.13 -1.21 8.73
N PRO A 171 0.07 -0.62 8.68
CA PRO A 171 0.62 0.15 9.79
C PRO A 171 -0.21 1.39 10.16
N PHE A 172 -1.07 1.88 9.26
CA PHE A 172 -1.80 3.12 9.41
C PHE A 172 -3.28 2.96 9.78
N LEU A 173 -3.75 1.74 10.06
CA LEU A 173 -5.17 1.52 10.39
C LEU A 173 -5.67 2.31 11.61
N ASP A 174 -4.78 2.75 12.48
CA ASP A 174 -5.07 3.63 13.62
C ASP A 174 -4.70 5.10 13.37
N CYS A 175 -4.39 5.49 12.12
CA CYS A 175 -4.08 6.85 11.74
C CYS A 175 -5.17 7.43 10.85
N ARG A 176 -5.47 8.74 11.03
CA ARG A 176 -6.34 9.46 10.11
C ARG A 176 -5.57 9.94 8.89
N LYS A 177 -6.23 10.07 7.76
CA LYS A 177 -5.65 10.58 6.51
C LYS A 177 -4.95 11.94 6.71
N GLU A 178 -5.56 12.83 7.50
CA GLU A 178 -5.00 14.14 7.84
C GLU A 178 -3.64 14.04 8.56
N GLU A 179 -3.45 13.05 9.44
CA GLU A 179 -2.19 12.81 10.15
C GLU A 179 -1.08 12.42 9.17
N LEU A 180 -1.42 11.60 8.17
CA LEU A 180 -0.50 11.12 7.13
C LEU A 180 -0.08 12.28 6.22
N THR A 181 -1.04 13.04 5.71
CA THR A 181 -0.78 14.23 4.88
C THR A 181 0.08 15.26 5.61
N ALA A 182 -0.24 15.55 6.88
CA ALA A 182 0.56 16.46 7.71
C ALA A 182 1.97 15.92 7.99
N TYR A 183 2.14 14.60 8.04
CA TYR A 183 3.47 13.99 8.21
C TYR A 183 4.33 14.17 6.96
N VAL A 184 3.78 13.87 5.76
CA VAL A 184 4.51 14.04 4.49
C VAL A 184 4.87 15.50 4.27
N ALA A 185 3.94 16.42 4.52
CA ALA A 185 4.19 17.86 4.44
C ALA A 185 5.35 18.32 5.33
N ARG A 186 5.43 17.81 6.59
CA ARG A 186 6.55 18.11 7.49
C ARG A 186 7.89 17.56 7.01
N LYS A 187 7.88 16.46 6.25
CA LYS A 187 9.07 15.90 5.62
C LYS A 187 9.48 16.64 4.35
N GLN A 188 8.67 17.62 3.91
CA GLN A 188 8.89 18.40 2.68
C GLN A 188 9.00 17.53 1.42
N GLU A 189 8.33 16.37 1.44
CA GLU A 189 8.23 15.49 0.28
C GLU A 189 7.01 15.84 -0.56
N ALA A 190 7.16 15.72 -1.88
CA ALA A 190 6.06 15.90 -2.82
C ALA A 190 5.20 14.64 -2.87
N TRP A 191 3.90 14.84 -3.00
CA TRP A 191 2.92 13.78 -3.29
C TRP A 191 1.92 14.29 -4.30
N ASN A 192 1.23 13.39 -4.98
CA ASN A 192 0.13 13.74 -5.87
C ASN A 192 -1.19 13.72 -5.11
N GLU A 193 -1.97 14.77 -5.26
CA GLU A 193 -3.36 14.77 -4.80
C GLU A 193 -4.20 13.99 -5.82
N ASP A 194 -4.86 12.92 -5.35
CA ASP A 194 -5.85 12.20 -6.14
C ASP A 194 -7.11 13.05 -6.23
N ASP A 195 -7.36 13.66 -7.40
CA ASP A 195 -8.58 14.43 -7.66
C ASP A 195 -9.85 13.54 -7.68
N THR A 196 -9.72 12.22 -7.68
CA THR A 196 -10.84 11.26 -7.68
C THR A 196 -11.61 11.19 -6.37
N ASN A 197 -11.13 11.79 -5.28
CA ASN A 197 -11.81 11.84 -3.98
C ASN A 197 -12.62 13.15 -3.76
N ARG A 198 -12.86 13.95 -4.81
CA ARG A 198 -13.61 15.23 -4.71
C ARG A 198 -15.03 15.18 -5.25
N GLU A 199 -15.56 14.01 -5.66
CA GLU A 199 -16.96 13.85 -6.06
C GLU A 199 -17.79 13.08 -5.03
#